data_5dc1398f3eb2a1f0a6e290203389c14b
#
_entry.id   5dc1398f3eb2a1f0a6e290203389c14b
#
_cell.length_a   1.000
_cell.length_b   1.000
_cell.length_c   1.000
_cell.angle_alpha   90.00
_cell.angle_beta   90.00
_cell.angle_gamma   90.00
#
_symmetry.space_group_name_H-M   'P 1'
#
loop_
_entity.id
_entity.type
_entity.pdbx_description
1 polymer ?
#
loop_
_entity_poly.entity_id
_entity_poly.type
_entity_poly.pdbx_seq_one_letter_code
_entity_poly.pdbx_strand_id
1 'polypeptide(L)'
;MATFTNQATLRYNGNVINSNITTGEILEVLSATKTAVIDTYTQGSDVTYVINIVNSGTTAFTGVTITDNLGAYSYGGNTLYPLDYRDGSIRYYANGVLQVAPAVLSGPPLVISGITVPAGGVATIIYVTKVNQYAPLSIDSLVTNTAIISAAGITDVTVTETVTPESGAKLTITKCMTPTTVTENGRLTYVFTIQNIGNTEAVATDNVSVTDTFNPILTGLTVTFNDVAWTTPANYNYDETTGEFETVAGQITVPAATYTQDPVTGEWIIEPGVSVLTISGIV
;
A
#
# COMPACT_ATOMS: atom_id res chain seq x y z
N MET A 1 16.55 -7.61 -29.50
CA MET A 1 17.32 -8.55 -30.36
C MET A 1 18.80 -8.18 -30.29
N ALA A 2 19.64 -9.11 -29.85
CA ALA A 2 21.09 -8.94 -29.81
C ALA A 2 21.68 -9.60 -31.04
N THR A 3 22.63 -8.93 -31.72
CA THR A 3 23.38 -9.52 -32.84
C THR A 3 24.74 -10.02 -32.35
N PHE A 4 25.21 -11.14 -32.87
CA PHE A 4 26.52 -11.64 -32.60
C PHE A 4 27.26 -11.91 -33.93
N THR A 5 28.58 -11.83 -33.89
CA THR A 5 29.44 -12.13 -35.04
C THR A 5 30.46 -13.20 -34.68
N ASN A 6 30.80 -14.05 -35.64
CA ASN A 6 31.85 -15.06 -35.48
C ASN A 6 32.77 -15.07 -36.71
N GLN A 7 34.08 -15.22 -36.48
CA GLN A 7 35.11 -15.32 -37.50
C GLN A 7 36.15 -16.37 -37.08
N ALA A 8 36.50 -17.27 -37.99
CA ALA A 8 37.55 -18.25 -37.78
C ALA A 8 38.90 -17.77 -38.33
N THR A 9 39.98 -18.24 -37.73
CA THR A 9 41.34 -17.97 -38.20
C THR A 9 42.04 -19.28 -38.54
N LEU A 10 42.56 -19.41 -39.78
CA LEU A 10 43.40 -20.50 -40.24
C LEU A 10 44.88 -20.11 -40.13
N ARG A 11 45.68 -20.97 -39.55
CA ARG A 11 47.13 -20.80 -39.47
C ARG A 11 47.82 -22.00 -40.11
N TYR A 12 48.68 -21.76 -41.09
CA TYR A 12 49.54 -22.82 -41.70
C TYR A 12 50.82 -22.23 -42.21
N ASN A 13 51.96 -22.90 -42.10
CA ASN A 13 53.29 -22.50 -42.55
C ASN A 13 53.66 -21.03 -42.25
N GLY A 14 53.27 -20.57 -41.04
CA GLY A 14 53.54 -19.17 -40.65
C GLY A 14 52.51 -18.14 -41.15
N ASN A 15 51.59 -18.52 -42.02
CA ASN A 15 50.52 -17.65 -42.54
C ASN A 15 49.27 -17.67 -41.65
N VAL A 16 48.56 -16.54 -41.58
CA VAL A 16 47.32 -16.35 -40.89
C VAL A 16 46.28 -15.88 -41.89
N ILE A 17 45.20 -16.61 -42.06
CA ILE A 17 44.09 -16.27 -42.96
C ILE A 17 42.80 -16.27 -42.11
N ASN A 18 42.01 -15.21 -42.20
CA ASN A 18 40.73 -15.10 -41.56
C ASN A 18 39.60 -15.51 -42.51
N SER A 19 38.61 -16.21 -42.00
CA SER A 19 37.35 -16.46 -42.72
C SER A 19 36.55 -15.17 -42.94
N ASN A 20 35.47 -15.26 -43.69
CA ASN A 20 34.41 -14.26 -43.65
C ASN A 20 33.82 -14.17 -42.23
N ILE A 21 33.29 -13.02 -41.87
CA ILE A 21 32.50 -12.83 -40.67
C ILE A 21 31.06 -13.33 -40.92
N THR A 22 30.57 -14.18 -40.05
CA THR A 22 29.15 -14.56 -40.02
C THR A 22 28.43 -13.76 -38.95
N THR A 23 27.20 -13.34 -39.23
CA THR A 23 26.34 -12.58 -38.28
C THR A 23 25.10 -13.42 -37.97
N GLY A 24 24.76 -13.51 -36.72
CA GLY A 24 23.52 -14.13 -36.24
C GLY A 24 22.74 -13.18 -35.34
N GLU A 25 21.46 -13.46 -35.09
CA GLU A 25 20.60 -12.74 -34.19
C GLU A 25 20.11 -13.68 -33.07
N ILE A 26 20.06 -13.16 -31.84
CA ILE A 26 19.42 -13.83 -30.72
C ILE A 26 18.02 -13.24 -30.59
N LEU A 27 17.01 -14.07 -30.80
CA LEU A 27 15.61 -13.67 -30.60
C LEU A 27 15.26 -13.81 -29.12
N GLU A 28 14.76 -12.75 -28.55
CA GLU A 28 14.14 -12.79 -27.22
C GLU A 28 12.77 -13.43 -27.36
N VAL A 29 12.60 -14.63 -26.80
CA VAL A 29 11.36 -15.41 -26.89
C VAL A 29 10.59 -15.47 -25.59
N LEU A 30 11.17 -14.97 -24.48
CA LEU A 30 10.51 -14.88 -23.18
C LEU A 30 10.13 -13.42 -22.91
N SER A 31 8.88 -13.20 -22.54
CA SER A 31 8.39 -11.93 -22.06
C SER A 31 7.55 -12.15 -20.80
N ALA A 32 7.38 -11.11 -20.00
CA ALA A 32 6.56 -11.23 -18.79
C ALA A 32 5.80 -9.93 -18.50
N THR A 33 4.75 -10.05 -17.71
CA THR A 33 4.02 -8.94 -17.09
C THR A 33 3.81 -9.24 -15.61
N LYS A 34 3.75 -8.19 -14.79
CA LYS A 34 3.38 -8.26 -13.38
C LYS A 34 2.26 -7.26 -13.15
N THR A 35 1.22 -7.68 -12.44
CA THR A 35 0.06 -6.84 -12.08
C THR A 35 -0.37 -7.11 -10.66
N ALA A 36 -0.88 -6.10 -9.96
CA ALA A 36 -1.62 -6.25 -8.72
C ALA A 36 -3.12 -6.44 -9.03
N VAL A 37 -3.83 -7.26 -8.26
CA VAL A 37 -5.28 -7.44 -8.42
C VAL A 37 -6.03 -6.20 -7.91
N ILE A 38 -5.48 -5.54 -6.89
CA ILE A 38 -5.94 -4.25 -6.37
C ILE A 38 -4.70 -3.37 -6.31
N ASP A 39 -4.79 -2.17 -6.84
CA ASP A 39 -3.69 -1.21 -6.98
C ASP A 39 -3.54 -0.26 -5.78
N THR A 40 -4.42 -0.40 -4.78
CA THR A 40 -4.37 0.36 -3.52
C THR A 40 -4.17 -0.55 -2.32
N TYR A 41 -3.60 0.00 -1.23
CA TYR A 41 -3.37 -0.74 0.00
C TYR A 41 -3.65 0.10 1.26
N THR A 42 -3.88 -0.60 2.36
CA THR A 42 -3.83 -0.08 3.74
C THR A 42 -2.82 -0.89 4.54
N GLN A 43 -2.35 -0.37 5.66
CA GLN A 43 -1.48 -1.15 6.55
C GLN A 43 -2.20 -2.42 7.02
N GLY A 44 -1.52 -3.55 6.87
CA GLY A 44 -2.06 -4.87 7.24
C GLY A 44 -2.98 -5.51 6.20
N SER A 45 -3.29 -4.84 5.07
CA SER A 45 -4.05 -5.44 3.97
C SER A 45 -3.22 -6.42 3.16
N ASP A 46 -3.90 -7.31 2.43
CA ASP A 46 -3.26 -8.22 1.48
C ASP A 46 -3.22 -7.60 0.09
N VAL A 47 -2.09 -7.75 -0.61
CA VAL A 47 -1.93 -7.44 -2.04
C VAL A 47 -1.62 -8.72 -2.79
N THR A 48 -2.46 -9.04 -3.78
CA THR A 48 -2.27 -10.21 -4.64
C THR A 48 -1.60 -9.79 -5.94
N TYR A 49 -0.47 -10.40 -6.25
CA TYR A 49 0.26 -10.20 -7.50
C TYR A 49 0.06 -11.36 -8.46
N VAL A 50 0.00 -11.03 -9.74
CA VAL A 50 -0.08 -11.97 -10.86
C VAL A 50 1.10 -11.69 -11.79
N ILE A 51 1.95 -12.71 -12.00
CA ILE A 51 3.02 -12.68 -12.99
C ILE A 51 2.66 -13.64 -14.11
N ASN A 52 2.55 -13.12 -15.34
CA ASN A 52 2.40 -13.92 -16.54
C ASN A 52 3.71 -13.93 -17.30
N ILE A 53 4.22 -15.13 -17.61
CA ILE A 53 5.46 -15.34 -18.37
C ILE A 53 5.05 -16.03 -19.68
N VAL A 54 5.30 -15.38 -20.80
CA VAL A 54 4.97 -15.86 -22.15
C VAL A 54 6.24 -16.34 -22.84
N ASN A 55 6.20 -17.56 -23.35
CA ASN A 55 7.23 -18.13 -24.18
C ASN A 55 6.72 -18.26 -25.63
N SER A 56 7.22 -17.40 -26.54
CA SER A 56 6.89 -17.45 -27.96
C SER A 56 7.77 -18.42 -28.77
N GLY A 57 8.76 -19.06 -28.10
CA GLY A 57 9.65 -20.02 -28.72
C GLY A 57 9.05 -21.41 -28.85
N THR A 58 9.74 -22.27 -29.60
CA THR A 58 9.31 -23.66 -29.86
C THR A 58 9.82 -24.67 -28.83
N THR A 59 10.61 -24.23 -27.85
CA THR A 59 11.17 -25.08 -26.77
C THR A 59 10.69 -24.56 -25.42
N ALA A 60 10.29 -25.46 -24.52
CA ALA A 60 9.90 -25.10 -23.17
C ALA A 60 11.12 -24.64 -22.35
N PHE A 61 10.93 -23.61 -21.51
CA PHE A 61 11.88 -23.25 -20.47
C PHE A 61 11.56 -23.97 -19.17
N THR A 62 12.54 -24.70 -18.63
CA THR A 62 12.42 -25.41 -17.35
C THR A 62 13.35 -24.78 -16.31
N GLY A 63 12.98 -24.89 -15.03
CA GLY A 63 13.80 -24.33 -13.95
C GLY A 63 13.82 -22.80 -13.93
N VAL A 64 12.80 -22.14 -14.48
CA VAL A 64 12.66 -20.68 -14.42
C VAL A 64 12.51 -20.27 -12.96
N THR A 65 13.22 -19.20 -12.59
CA THR A 65 13.24 -18.61 -11.26
C THR A 65 12.69 -17.18 -11.32
N ILE A 66 11.89 -16.82 -10.35
CA ILE A 66 11.42 -15.45 -10.11
C ILE A 66 12.07 -14.96 -8.83
N THR A 67 12.76 -13.83 -8.89
CA THR A 67 13.26 -13.11 -7.71
C THR A 67 12.49 -11.80 -7.57
N ASP A 68 11.67 -11.70 -6.55
CA ASP A 68 10.79 -10.57 -6.28
C ASP A 68 11.34 -9.77 -5.09
N ASN A 69 11.50 -8.46 -5.27
CA ASN A 69 12.10 -7.59 -4.26
C ASN A 69 11.13 -7.20 -3.12
N LEU A 70 9.85 -7.60 -3.19
CA LEU A 70 8.82 -7.29 -2.19
C LEU A 70 8.70 -5.78 -1.88
N GLY A 71 8.91 -4.94 -2.91
CA GLY A 71 8.84 -3.49 -2.77
C GLY A 71 10.02 -2.86 -2.02
N ALA A 72 11.15 -3.56 -1.90
CA ALA A 72 12.30 -3.13 -1.12
C ALA A 72 12.78 -1.72 -1.46
N TYR A 73 13.13 -0.96 -0.42
CA TYR A 73 13.74 0.36 -0.52
C TYR A 73 14.81 0.57 0.55
N SER A 74 15.69 1.56 0.35
CA SER A 74 16.78 1.86 1.29
C SER A 74 16.38 2.97 2.27
N TYR A 75 16.63 2.76 3.57
CA TYR A 75 16.43 3.75 4.61
C TYR A 75 17.50 3.59 5.70
N GLY A 76 18.17 4.68 6.10
CA GLY A 76 19.18 4.66 7.17
C GLY A 76 20.34 3.67 6.93
N GLY A 77 20.64 3.31 5.68
CA GLY A 77 21.65 2.30 5.32
C GLY A 77 21.16 0.85 5.39
N ASN A 78 19.89 0.61 5.74
CA ASN A 78 19.24 -0.69 5.73
C ASN A 78 18.32 -0.85 4.52
N THR A 79 18.06 -2.09 4.12
CA THR A 79 17.02 -2.42 3.14
C THR A 79 15.76 -2.81 3.91
N LEU A 80 14.66 -2.07 3.67
CA LEU A 80 13.36 -2.34 4.25
C LEU A 80 12.45 -2.95 3.19
N TYR A 81 11.58 -3.87 3.63
CA TYR A 81 10.66 -4.61 2.78
C TYR A 81 9.22 -4.31 3.23
N PRO A 82 8.47 -3.48 2.50
CA PRO A 82 7.09 -3.09 2.88
C PRO A 82 6.06 -4.20 2.70
N LEU A 83 6.44 -5.29 2.03
CA LEU A 83 5.57 -6.43 1.74
C LEU A 83 6.15 -7.72 2.32
N ASP A 84 5.35 -8.44 3.09
CA ASP A 84 5.67 -9.77 3.59
C ASP A 84 5.00 -10.83 2.71
N TYR A 85 5.76 -11.78 2.18
CA TYR A 85 5.17 -12.91 1.46
C TYR A 85 4.28 -13.74 2.39
N ARG A 86 3.05 -14.04 1.95
CA ARG A 86 2.15 -14.95 2.67
C ARG A 86 2.46 -16.39 2.29
N ASP A 87 3.04 -17.13 3.23
CA ASP A 87 3.46 -18.51 2.99
C ASP A 87 2.30 -19.40 2.52
N GLY A 88 2.59 -20.30 1.56
CA GLY A 88 1.61 -21.19 0.95
C GLY A 88 0.59 -20.54 0.01
N SER A 89 0.69 -19.22 -0.26
CA SER A 89 -0.25 -18.51 -1.13
C SER A 89 -0.02 -18.74 -2.62
N ILE A 90 1.17 -19.23 -3.03
CA ILE A 90 1.52 -19.39 -4.45
C ILE A 90 0.57 -20.36 -5.15
N ARG A 91 0.09 -19.92 -6.33
CA ARG A 91 -0.60 -20.76 -7.32
C ARG A 91 0.12 -20.61 -8.65
N TYR A 92 0.36 -21.75 -9.31
CA TYR A 92 1.04 -21.80 -10.59
C TYR A 92 0.16 -22.51 -11.62
N TYR A 93 0.03 -21.89 -12.78
CA TYR A 93 -0.72 -22.43 -13.91
C TYR A 93 0.19 -22.47 -15.15
N ALA A 94 0.16 -23.60 -15.87
CA ALA A 94 0.77 -23.73 -17.20
C ALA A 94 -0.35 -23.84 -18.24
N ASN A 95 -0.41 -22.93 -19.18
CA ASN A 95 -1.48 -22.82 -20.18
C ASN A 95 -2.90 -22.90 -19.56
N GLY A 96 -3.10 -22.21 -18.42
CA GLY A 96 -4.39 -22.17 -17.71
C GLY A 96 -4.68 -23.41 -16.84
N VAL A 97 -3.83 -24.43 -16.84
CA VAL A 97 -4.00 -25.63 -16.00
C VAL A 97 -3.19 -25.50 -14.73
N LEU A 98 -3.85 -25.65 -13.56
CA LEU A 98 -3.21 -25.61 -12.25
C LEU A 98 -2.14 -26.70 -12.13
N GLN A 99 -0.97 -26.33 -11.70
CA GLN A 99 0.18 -27.18 -11.45
C GLN A 99 0.50 -27.30 -9.96
N VAL A 100 1.43 -28.18 -9.62
CA VAL A 100 2.03 -28.23 -8.29
C VAL A 100 2.71 -26.88 -8.01
N ALA A 101 2.53 -26.34 -6.81
CA ALA A 101 3.16 -25.07 -6.43
C ALA A 101 4.69 -25.18 -6.51
N PRO A 102 5.38 -24.19 -7.13
CA PRO A 102 6.83 -24.18 -7.20
C PRO A 102 7.45 -23.96 -5.81
N ALA A 103 8.73 -24.28 -5.69
CA ALA A 103 9.45 -24.11 -4.42
C ALA A 103 9.73 -22.64 -4.13
N VAL A 104 9.53 -22.24 -2.87
CA VAL A 104 10.03 -20.98 -2.31
C VAL A 104 11.38 -21.26 -1.66
N LEU A 105 12.44 -20.64 -2.17
CA LEU A 105 13.81 -20.87 -1.71
C LEU A 105 14.24 -19.88 -0.61
N SER A 106 13.74 -18.64 -0.67
CA SER A 106 14.06 -17.60 0.31
C SER A 106 13.00 -16.50 0.32
N GLY A 107 13.03 -15.69 1.35
CA GLY A 107 12.34 -14.40 1.49
C GLY A 107 12.85 -13.67 2.71
N PRO A 108 12.94 -12.33 2.70
CA PRO A 108 13.11 -11.44 1.55
C PRO A 108 14.55 -11.41 0.98
N PRO A 109 14.75 -11.20 -0.33
CA PRO A 109 13.72 -11.14 -1.37
C PRO A 109 13.03 -12.50 -1.55
N LEU A 110 11.80 -12.50 -2.12
CA LEU A 110 11.07 -13.74 -2.40
C LEU A 110 11.66 -14.42 -3.63
N VAL A 111 12.16 -15.65 -3.48
CA VAL A 111 12.71 -16.44 -4.57
C VAL A 111 11.85 -17.69 -4.81
N ILE A 112 11.21 -17.74 -6.00
CA ILE A 112 10.34 -18.82 -6.45
C ILE A 112 11.05 -19.55 -7.58
N SER A 113 11.23 -20.88 -7.48
CA SER A 113 12.01 -21.67 -8.46
C SER A 113 11.28 -22.92 -8.91
N GLY A 114 11.78 -23.50 -10.02
CA GLY A 114 11.24 -24.74 -10.57
C GLY A 114 10.04 -24.56 -11.48
N ILE A 115 9.81 -23.34 -11.98
CA ILE A 115 8.73 -23.01 -12.92
C ILE A 115 9.11 -23.53 -14.32
N THR A 116 8.12 -24.10 -15.02
CA THR A 116 8.21 -24.48 -16.42
C THR A 116 7.30 -23.58 -17.26
N VAL A 117 7.86 -22.93 -18.29
CA VAL A 117 7.06 -22.17 -19.26
C VAL A 117 6.96 -22.99 -20.53
N PRO A 118 5.78 -23.50 -20.92
CA PRO A 118 5.63 -24.36 -22.08
C PRO A 118 6.07 -23.67 -23.39
N ALA A 119 6.48 -24.44 -24.38
CA ALA A 119 6.74 -23.93 -25.72
C ALA A 119 5.48 -23.31 -26.33
N GLY A 120 5.58 -22.12 -26.87
CA GLY A 120 4.45 -21.35 -27.43
C GLY A 120 3.35 -21.11 -26.42
N GLY A 121 3.66 -21.12 -25.10
CA GLY A 121 2.68 -21.10 -24.02
C GLY A 121 2.93 -20.06 -22.95
N VAL A 122 2.15 -20.16 -21.88
CA VAL A 122 2.14 -19.19 -20.76
C VAL A 122 2.26 -19.90 -19.43
N ALA A 123 3.08 -19.37 -18.52
CA ALA A 123 3.08 -19.69 -17.11
C ALA A 123 2.51 -18.49 -16.33
N THR A 124 1.49 -18.75 -15.50
CA THR A 124 0.90 -17.74 -14.61
C THR A 124 1.21 -18.09 -13.17
N ILE A 125 1.83 -17.19 -12.45
CA ILE A 125 2.13 -17.31 -11.02
C ILE A 125 1.32 -16.25 -10.27
N ILE A 126 0.54 -16.69 -9.28
CA ILE A 126 -0.24 -15.84 -8.38
C ILE A 126 0.31 -16.03 -6.98
N TYR A 127 0.55 -14.95 -6.24
CA TYR A 127 0.95 -15.00 -4.84
C TYR A 127 0.41 -13.79 -4.08
N VAL A 128 0.29 -13.94 -2.76
CA VAL A 128 -0.23 -12.92 -1.87
C VAL A 128 0.89 -12.37 -1.00
N THR A 129 0.90 -11.07 -0.83
CA THR A 129 1.74 -10.38 0.15
C THR A 129 0.87 -9.62 1.14
N LYS A 130 1.38 -9.42 2.35
CA LYS A 130 0.78 -8.58 3.37
C LYS A 130 1.56 -7.29 3.50
N VAL A 131 0.87 -6.17 3.51
CA VAL A 131 1.45 -4.84 3.75
C VAL A 131 1.81 -4.70 5.23
N ASN A 132 3.07 -4.37 5.52
CA ASN A 132 3.58 -4.27 6.88
C ASN A 132 3.90 -2.82 7.29
N GLN A 133 4.53 -2.64 8.46
CA GLN A 133 4.86 -1.34 9.06
C GLN A 133 5.88 -0.49 8.27
N TYR A 134 6.54 -1.07 7.28
CA TYR A 134 7.50 -0.35 6.42
C TYR A 134 6.86 0.23 5.15
N ALA A 135 5.58 -0.03 4.90
CA ALA A 135 4.87 0.54 3.77
C ALA A 135 4.48 2.01 4.04
N PRO A 136 4.84 2.95 3.17
CA PRO A 136 4.46 4.35 3.33
C PRO A 136 2.94 4.53 3.17
N LEU A 137 2.34 5.48 3.93
CA LEU A 137 0.90 5.68 3.98
C LEU A 137 0.45 7.08 3.54
N SER A 138 1.38 8.00 3.27
CA SER A 138 1.03 9.34 2.77
C SER A 138 0.45 9.26 1.35
N ILE A 139 -0.41 10.20 0.98
CA ILE A 139 -1.19 10.16 -0.26
C ILE A 139 -0.32 10.08 -1.54
N ASP A 140 0.85 10.70 -1.52
CA ASP A 140 1.78 10.72 -2.67
C ASP A 140 2.79 9.56 -2.67
N SER A 141 2.64 8.62 -1.74
CA SER A 141 3.54 7.48 -1.61
C SER A 141 3.16 6.34 -2.55
N LEU A 142 4.11 5.44 -2.73
CA LEU A 142 3.91 4.23 -3.53
C LEU A 142 4.84 3.11 -3.05
N VAL A 143 4.45 1.87 -3.33
CA VAL A 143 5.29 0.67 -3.20
C VAL A 143 5.52 0.12 -4.60
N THR A 144 6.78 0.17 -5.06
CA THR A 144 7.20 -0.37 -6.36
C THR A 144 7.76 -1.77 -6.16
N ASN A 145 7.02 -2.78 -6.59
CA ASN A 145 7.39 -4.17 -6.45
C ASN A 145 7.93 -4.74 -7.78
N THR A 146 9.22 -5.08 -7.81
CA THR A 146 9.95 -5.53 -9.00
C THR A 146 10.28 -7.01 -8.90
N ALA A 147 10.00 -7.75 -9.97
CA ALA A 147 10.38 -9.14 -10.12
C ALA A 147 11.33 -9.34 -11.30
N ILE A 148 12.36 -10.16 -11.12
CA ILE A 148 13.30 -10.58 -12.15
C ILE A 148 13.04 -12.05 -12.45
N ILE A 149 12.77 -12.35 -13.71
CA ILE A 149 12.55 -13.69 -14.23
C ILE A 149 13.83 -14.14 -14.93
N SER A 150 14.45 -15.19 -14.42
CA SER A 150 15.71 -15.75 -14.91
C SER A 150 15.55 -17.20 -15.34
N ALA A 151 16.20 -17.57 -16.44
CA ALA A 151 16.32 -18.96 -16.88
C ALA A 151 17.63 -19.16 -17.66
N ALA A 152 18.07 -20.43 -17.75
CA ALA A 152 19.28 -20.76 -18.49
C ALA A 152 19.14 -20.41 -20.00
N GLY A 153 20.11 -19.66 -20.52
CA GLY A 153 20.20 -19.35 -21.96
C GLY A 153 19.33 -18.18 -22.42
N ILE A 154 18.76 -17.40 -21.51
CA ILE A 154 18.02 -16.17 -21.82
C ILE A 154 18.61 -14.95 -21.07
N THR A 155 18.30 -13.77 -21.57
CA THR A 155 18.48 -12.52 -20.82
C THR A 155 17.36 -12.41 -19.78
N ASP A 156 17.68 -11.98 -18.57
CA ASP A 156 16.71 -11.76 -17.50
C ASP A 156 15.62 -10.78 -17.94
N VAL A 157 14.38 -11.12 -17.62
CA VAL A 157 13.20 -10.26 -17.86
C VAL A 157 12.80 -9.60 -16.54
N THR A 158 12.83 -8.27 -16.52
CA THR A 158 12.41 -7.48 -15.35
C THR A 158 11.00 -6.95 -15.55
N VAL A 159 10.15 -7.12 -14.56
CA VAL A 159 8.78 -6.60 -14.52
C VAL A 159 8.50 -5.90 -13.20
N THR A 160 7.73 -4.84 -13.25
CA THR A 160 7.46 -3.98 -12.10
C THR A 160 5.98 -3.67 -12.03
N GLU A 161 5.46 -3.65 -10.81
CA GLU A 161 4.11 -3.20 -10.49
C GLU A 161 4.17 -2.22 -9.32
N THR A 162 3.30 -1.21 -9.35
CA THR A 162 3.23 -0.17 -8.33
C THR A 162 1.84 -0.13 -7.72
N VAL A 163 1.78 -0.12 -6.39
CA VAL A 163 0.55 0.06 -5.62
C VAL A 163 0.68 1.30 -4.74
N THR A 164 -0.45 1.98 -4.49
CA THR A 164 -0.52 3.23 -3.73
C THR A 164 -1.35 3.07 -2.45
N PRO A 165 -1.14 3.90 -1.41
CA PRO A 165 -2.02 3.90 -0.26
C PRO A 165 -3.45 4.26 -0.67
N GLU A 166 -4.44 3.60 -0.04
CA GLU A 166 -5.83 4.00 -0.18
C GLU A 166 -6.01 5.45 0.31
N SER A 167 -6.59 6.30 -0.54
CA SER A 167 -6.86 7.70 -0.21
C SER A 167 -8.17 7.84 0.56
N GLY A 168 -8.16 8.55 1.68
CA GLY A 168 -9.37 8.83 2.44
C GLY A 168 -9.10 9.31 3.85
N ALA A 169 -10.07 10.03 4.43
CA ALA A 169 -10.12 10.31 5.85
C ALA A 169 -10.60 9.08 6.61
N LYS A 170 -10.01 8.80 7.79
CA LYS A 170 -10.39 7.70 8.69
C LYS A 170 -10.59 8.26 10.09
N LEU A 171 -11.84 8.60 10.41
CA LEU A 171 -12.19 9.32 11.63
C LEU A 171 -12.50 8.39 12.81
N THR A 172 -12.08 8.82 13.99
CA THR A 172 -12.48 8.27 15.27
C THR A 172 -12.88 9.41 16.22
N ILE A 173 -13.73 9.13 17.20
CA ILE A 173 -14.15 10.13 18.18
C ILE A 173 -14.04 9.57 19.60
N THR A 174 -13.58 10.40 20.52
CA THR A 174 -13.60 10.14 21.97
C THR A 174 -14.27 11.28 22.68
N LYS A 175 -14.95 10.97 23.81
CA LYS A 175 -15.67 11.95 24.64
C LYS A 175 -15.13 11.91 26.05
N CYS A 176 -14.79 13.07 26.60
CA CYS A 176 -14.44 13.26 28.00
C CYS A 176 -15.38 14.26 28.66
N MET A 177 -15.50 14.20 29.98
CA MET A 177 -16.35 15.08 30.79
C MET A 177 -15.56 15.62 31.99
N THR A 178 -15.70 16.93 32.26
CA THR A 178 -15.07 17.54 33.42
C THR A 178 -15.98 18.67 33.99
N PRO A 179 -16.17 18.75 35.36
CA PRO A 179 -15.75 17.76 36.35
C PRO A 179 -16.57 16.46 36.26
N THR A 180 -16.07 15.39 36.84
CA THR A 180 -16.83 14.10 36.94
C THR A 180 -17.90 14.10 38.03
N THR A 181 -17.85 15.09 38.93
CA THR A 181 -18.85 15.37 39.98
C THR A 181 -19.21 16.85 39.92
N VAL A 182 -20.49 17.15 39.77
CA VAL A 182 -21.01 18.52 39.65
C VAL A 182 -22.15 18.70 40.64
N THR A 183 -22.26 19.91 41.22
CA THR A 183 -23.41 20.30 42.05
C THR A 183 -24.57 20.77 41.16
N GLU A 184 -25.79 20.80 41.74
CA GLU A 184 -26.93 21.49 41.10
C GLU A 184 -26.52 22.94 40.72
N ASN A 185 -26.87 23.37 39.52
CA ASN A 185 -26.43 24.65 38.90
C ASN A 185 -24.90 24.76 38.68
N GLY A 186 -24.16 23.66 38.76
CA GLY A 186 -22.75 23.63 38.45
C GLY A 186 -22.49 23.57 36.94
N ARG A 187 -21.29 24.00 36.54
CA ARG A 187 -20.88 23.95 35.12
C ARG A 187 -20.28 22.60 34.81
N LEU A 188 -20.69 22.02 33.68
CA LEU A 188 -20.18 20.78 33.12
C LEU A 188 -19.65 21.03 31.74
N THR A 189 -18.51 20.45 31.41
CA THR A 189 -17.86 20.56 30.10
C THR A 189 -17.63 19.18 29.50
N TYR A 190 -18.11 18.96 28.28
CA TYR A 190 -17.78 17.83 27.44
C TYR A 190 -16.76 18.24 26.39
N VAL A 191 -15.76 17.39 26.19
CA VAL A 191 -14.74 17.55 25.16
C VAL A 191 -14.79 16.33 24.24
N PHE A 192 -15.09 16.56 22.98
CA PHE A 192 -15.04 15.56 21.93
C PHE A 192 -13.75 15.74 21.14
N THR A 193 -12.87 14.76 21.19
CA THR A 193 -11.66 14.73 20.37
C THR A 193 -11.91 13.87 19.15
N ILE A 194 -11.86 14.49 17.97
CA ILE A 194 -12.04 13.83 16.69
C ILE A 194 -10.66 13.67 16.07
N GLN A 195 -10.27 12.43 15.78
CA GLN A 195 -8.97 12.10 15.22
C GLN A 195 -9.14 11.54 13.82
N ASN A 196 -8.24 11.92 12.92
CA ASN A 196 -8.14 11.40 11.56
C ASN A 196 -6.80 10.67 11.40
N ILE A 197 -6.84 9.36 11.18
CA ILE A 197 -5.66 8.54 10.87
C ILE A 197 -5.49 8.29 9.36
N GLY A 198 -6.37 8.87 8.54
CA GLY A 198 -6.32 8.80 7.08
C GLY A 198 -5.39 9.85 6.49
N ASN A 199 -5.03 9.64 5.23
CA ASN A 199 -4.07 10.46 4.49
C ASN A 199 -4.69 11.66 3.75
N THR A 200 -5.97 11.89 3.90
CA THR A 200 -6.65 13.10 3.42
C THR A 200 -7.40 13.78 4.56
N GLU A 201 -7.56 15.09 4.45
CA GLU A 201 -8.40 15.88 5.35
C GLU A 201 -9.87 15.46 5.20
N ALA A 202 -10.62 15.43 6.31
CA ALA A 202 -12.08 15.44 6.27
C ALA A 202 -12.54 16.88 6.06
N VAL A 203 -13.13 17.13 4.90
CA VAL A 203 -13.55 18.48 4.46
C VAL A 203 -15.07 18.68 4.60
N ALA A 204 -15.53 19.91 4.41
CA ALA A 204 -16.96 20.26 4.56
C ALA A 204 -17.91 19.39 3.72
N THR A 205 -17.49 18.96 2.53
CA THR A 205 -18.28 18.09 1.63
C THR A 205 -18.45 16.66 2.14
N ASP A 206 -17.65 16.23 3.12
CA ASP A 206 -17.80 14.91 3.75
C ASP A 206 -18.96 14.87 4.76
N ASN A 207 -19.57 16.03 5.03
CA ASN A 207 -20.75 16.20 5.90
C ASN A 207 -20.57 15.57 7.30
N VAL A 208 -19.36 15.70 7.86
CA VAL A 208 -19.09 15.21 9.21
C VAL A 208 -20.00 15.93 10.21
N SER A 209 -20.68 15.16 11.06
CA SER A 209 -21.52 15.68 12.13
C SER A 209 -21.32 14.90 13.43
N VAL A 210 -21.58 15.56 14.56
CA VAL A 210 -21.60 14.97 15.90
C VAL A 210 -22.99 15.17 16.50
N THR A 211 -23.57 14.10 16.99
CA THR A 211 -24.84 14.12 17.73
C THR A 211 -24.62 13.60 19.14
N ASP A 212 -25.36 14.15 20.10
CA ASP A 212 -25.37 13.72 21.51
C ASP A 212 -26.71 14.03 22.14
N THR A 213 -27.03 13.35 23.25
CA THR A 213 -28.16 13.69 24.09
C THR A 213 -27.67 13.87 25.54
N PHE A 214 -27.63 15.11 26.01
CA PHE A 214 -27.11 15.40 27.33
C PHE A 214 -28.11 15.02 28.44
N ASN A 215 -27.62 14.19 29.36
CA ASN A 215 -28.35 13.84 30.60
C ASN A 215 -27.33 13.93 31.75
N PRO A 216 -27.49 14.92 32.68
CA PRO A 216 -28.57 15.93 32.74
C PRO A 216 -28.57 16.91 31.55
N ILE A 217 -29.76 17.46 31.26
CA ILE A 217 -29.97 18.50 30.27
C ILE A 217 -29.15 19.74 30.69
N LEU A 218 -28.39 20.31 29.76
CA LEU A 218 -27.58 21.49 30.01
C LEU A 218 -28.32 22.75 29.59
N THR A 219 -28.13 23.84 30.32
CA THR A 219 -28.66 25.18 30.00
C THR A 219 -27.50 26.15 29.72
N GLY A 220 -27.79 27.20 28.95
CA GLY A 220 -26.78 28.24 28.64
C GLY A 220 -25.53 27.69 28.00
N LEU A 221 -25.67 26.88 26.93
CA LEU A 221 -24.55 26.28 26.24
C LEU A 221 -23.57 27.29 25.67
N THR A 222 -22.31 26.96 25.84
CA THR A 222 -21.20 27.55 25.05
C THR A 222 -20.51 26.43 24.28
N VAL A 223 -20.35 26.62 22.97
CA VAL A 223 -19.75 25.62 22.07
C VAL A 223 -18.57 26.25 21.39
N THR A 224 -17.44 25.53 21.36
CA THR A 224 -16.26 25.91 20.57
C THR A 224 -15.78 24.73 19.73
N PHE A 225 -15.25 25.03 18.55
CA PHE A 225 -14.58 24.07 17.70
C PHE A 225 -13.17 24.59 17.40
N ASN A 226 -12.15 23.83 17.78
CA ASN A 226 -10.74 24.23 17.74
C ASN A 226 -10.54 25.63 18.34
N ASP A 227 -11.12 25.84 19.55
CA ASP A 227 -11.11 27.09 20.33
C ASP A 227 -11.86 28.27 19.68
N VAL A 228 -12.49 28.09 18.52
CA VAL A 228 -13.33 29.11 17.86
C VAL A 228 -14.78 28.95 18.32
N ALA A 229 -15.38 30.03 18.80
CA ALA A 229 -16.78 30.02 19.27
C ALA A 229 -17.77 29.71 18.14
N TRP A 230 -18.66 28.76 18.39
CA TRP A 230 -19.74 28.37 17.52
C TRP A 230 -21.09 28.94 17.98
N THR A 231 -21.98 29.20 17.02
CA THR A 231 -23.31 29.76 17.27
C THR A 231 -24.40 28.87 16.72
N THR A 232 -25.56 28.87 17.42
CA THR A 232 -26.79 28.26 16.93
C THR A 232 -27.61 29.29 16.15
N PRO A 233 -28.28 28.92 15.05
CA PRO A 233 -28.30 27.61 14.39
C PRO A 233 -27.21 27.44 13.29
N ALA A 234 -26.24 28.34 13.21
CA ALA A 234 -25.26 28.34 12.11
C ALA A 234 -24.33 27.11 12.14
N ASN A 235 -23.87 26.69 13.33
CA ASN A 235 -22.91 25.63 13.48
C ASN A 235 -23.48 24.38 14.19
N TYR A 236 -24.50 24.57 15.03
CA TYR A 236 -25.16 23.50 15.77
C TYR A 236 -26.62 23.82 16.11
N ASN A 237 -27.40 22.81 16.43
CA ASN A 237 -28.72 22.88 17.04
C ASN A 237 -28.68 22.24 18.42
N TYR A 238 -29.46 22.78 19.34
CA TYR A 238 -29.64 22.23 20.68
C TYR A 238 -31.06 22.46 21.17
N ASP A 239 -31.70 21.40 21.68
CA ASP A 239 -33.01 21.47 22.30
C ASP A 239 -32.87 21.37 23.83
N GLU A 240 -33.08 22.47 24.54
CA GLU A 240 -33.02 22.54 26.01
C GLU A 240 -34.15 21.76 26.71
N THR A 241 -35.15 21.24 25.98
CA THR A 241 -36.20 20.41 26.55
C THR A 241 -35.91 18.92 26.50
N THR A 242 -35.16 18.47 25.51
CA THR A 242 -34.81 17.07 25.30
C THR A 242 -33.34 16.76 25.59
N GLY A 243 -32.48 17.78 25.59
CA GLY A 243 -31.02 17.62 25.69
C GLY A 243 -30.35 17.19 24.39
N GLU A 244 -31.11 17.15 23.28
CA GLU A 244 -30.57 16.75 21.98
C GLU A 244 -29.67 17.84 21.41
N PHE A 245 -28.45 17.44 21.04
CA PHE A 245 -27.43 18.26 20.41
C PHE A 245 -27.03 17.67 19.08
N GLU A 246 -26.91 18.50 18.05
CA GLU A 246 -26.41 18.11 16.75
C GLU A 246 -25.60 19.24 16.11
N THR A 247 -24.42 18.94 15.58
CA THR A 247 -23.68 19.89 14.75
C THR A 247 -24.27 19.94 13.35
N VAL A 248 -24.24 21.12 12.71
CA VAL A 248 -24.63 21.26 11.31
C VAL A 248 -23.61 20.50 10.46
N ALA A 249 -24.12 19.65 9.57
CA ALA A 249 -23.28 18.84 8.67
C ALA A 249 -22.30 19.72 7.87
N GLY A 250 -21.05 19.29 7.74
CA GLY A 250 -20.00 20.00 7.03
C GLY A 250 -19.36 21.17 7.79
N GLN A 251 -19.71 21.40 9.04
CA GLN A 251 -19.03 22.38 9.89
C GLN A 251 -17.78 21.83 10.56
N ILE A 252 -17.68 20.50 10.67
CA ILE A 252 -16.52 19.83 11.23
C ILE A 252 -15.56 19.46 10.10
N THR A 253 -14.32 19.95 10.19
CA THR A 253 -13.18 19.54 9.37
C THR A 253 -12.11 18.93 10.28
N VAL A 254 -11.40 17.91 9.79
CA VAL A 254 -10.34 17.26 10.56
C VAL A 254 -9.12 17.09 9.68
N PRO A 255 -7.96 17.69 10.02
CA PRO A 255 -6.75 17.58 9.22
C PRO A 255 -6.39 16.13 8.91
N ALA A 256 -5.69 15.89 7.80
CA ALA A 256 -5.09 14.58 7.53
C ALA A 256 -4.07 14.21 8.62
N ALA A 257 -3.83 12.92 8.78
CA ALA A 257 -2.69 12.44 9.57
C ALA A 257 -1.37 12.87 8.90
N THR A 258 -0.34 13.05 9.72
CA THR A 258 1.04 13.15 9.26
C THR A 258 1.75 11.82 9.45
N TYR A 259 2.68 11.52 8.55
CA TYR A 259 3.42 10.25 8.54
C TYR A 259 4.91 10.55 8.59
N THR A 260 5.57 10.04 9.62
CA THR A 260 7.02 10.15 9.79
C THR A 260 7.64 8.76 9.86
N GLN A 261 8.89 8.63 9.46
CA GLN A 261 9.59 7.36 9.54
C GLN A 261 10.53 7.38 10.76
N ASP A 262 10.43 6.36 11.61
CA ASP A 262 11.31 6.21 12.77
C ASP A 262 12.77 6.12 12.31
N PRO A 263 13.67 6.98 12.79
CA PRO A 263 15.04 7.04 12.30
C PRO A 263 15.90 5.81 12.67
N VAL A 264 15.45 4.99 13.61
CA VAL A 264 16.17 3.80 14.10
C VAL A 264 15.62 2.52 13.47
N THR A 265 14.30 2.34 13.50
CA THR A 265 13.64 1.11 13.03
C THR A 265 13.22 1.20 11.56
N GLY A 266 12.98 2.42 11.05
CA GLY A 266 12.43 2.65 9.72
C GLY A 266 10.92 2.39 9.60
N GLU A 267 10.23 2.12 10.70
CA GLU A 267 8.78 1.94 10.75
C GLU A 267 8.07 3.27 10.54
N TRP A 268 6.91 3.23 9.88
CA TRP A 268 6.08 4.42 9.71
C TRP A 268 5.23 4.66 10.94
N ILE A 269 5.35 5.88 11.49
CA ILE A 269 4.59 6.40 12.62
C ILE A 269 3.47 7.29 12.07
N ILE A 270 2.25 7.04 12.57
CA ILE A 270 1.06 7.82 12.21
C ILE A 270 0.79 8.80 13.34
N GLU A 271 0.85 10.09 13.05
CA GLU A 271 0.41 11.16 13.94
C GLU A 271 -0.95 11.66 13.47
N PRO A 272 -2.05 11.33 14.19
CA PRO A 272 -3.40 11.69 13.76
C PRO A 272 -3.59 13.20 13.62
N GLY A 273 -4.29 13.62 12.58
CA GLY A 273 -4.91 14.94 12.54
C GLY A 273 -5.97 15.03 13.63
N VAL A 274 -6.09 16.16 14.33
CA VAL A 274 -6.97 16.31 15.49
C VAL A 274 -7.83 17.56 15.36
N SER A 275 -9.11 17.43 15.64
CA SER A 275 -10.02 18.53 15.89
C SER A 275 -10.79 18.30 17.19
N VAL A 276 -11.10 19.40 17.89
CA VAL A 276 -11.71 19.36 19.22
C VAL A 276 -13.00 20.17 19.22
N LEU A 277 -14.12 19.50 19.59
CA LEU A 277 -15.38 20.14 19.86
C LEU A 277 -15.58 20.18 21.39
N THR A 278 -15.74 21.37 21.96
CA THR A 278 -15.97 21.58 23.40
C THR A 278 -17.35 22.16 23.62
N ILE A 279 -18.12 21.53 24.51
CA ILE A 279 -19.48 21.95 24.86
C ILE A 279 -19.55 22.10 26.36
N SER A 280 -19.91 23.28 26.83
CA SER A 280 -19.99 23.62 28.24
C SER A 280 -21.37 24.22 28.56
N GLY A 281 -22.00 23.78 29.67
CA GLY A 281 -23.30 24.27 30.10
C GLY A 281 -23.48 24.13 31.59
N ILE A 282 -24.63 24.57 32.08
CA ILE A 282 -25.04 24.50 33.49
C ILE A 282 -26.04 23.35 33.61
N VAL A 283 -25.87 22.50 34.64
CA VAL A 283 -26.74 21.37 34.97
C VAL A 283 -27.99 21.87 35.72
#